data_eadb10053ae908e7cfdf13b82eac27ec
#
_entry.id   eadb10053ae908e7cfdf13b82eac27ec
#
_cell.length_a   1.000
_cell.length_b   1.000
_cell.length_c   1.000
_cell.angle_alpha   90.00
_cell.angle_beta   90.00
_cell.angle_gamma   90.00
#
_symmetry.space_group_name_H-M   'P 1'
#
loop_
_entity.id
_entity.type
_entity.pdbx_description
1 polymer ?
#
loop_
_entity_poly.entity_id
_entity_poly.type
_entity_poly.pdbx_seq_one_letter_code
_entity_poly.pdbx_strand_id
1 'polypeptide(L)'
;MKKTTKPTTPGQQKPGPHADTADGESAVLAKIAAMPEPDRVIGGRLHEIIKASAPVLSPRLWYGMPAYARDGRIVCFFQSMEKFRTRYATLGFQHEANLDDGNMWPTAFALKKVTATEEAKIAALVKKAVS
;
A
#
# COMPACT_ATOMS: atom_id res chain seq x y z
N MET A 1 -4.71 19.75 -23.89
CA MET A 1 -4.52 19.27 -23.60
C MET A 1 -4.37 18.95 -23.11
N LYS A 2 -4.49 18.86 -23.41
CA LYS A 2 -4.23 18.31 -23.13
C LYS A 2 -4.20 17.83 -22.59
N LYS A 3 -4.31 17.92 -22.91
CA LYS A 3 -4.16 17.26 -22.57
C LYS A 3 -4.33 16.84 -21.98
N THR A 4 -4.56 17.08 -22.38
CA THR A 4 -4.59 16.46 -21.98
C THR A 4 -4.79 16.02 -21.53
N THR A 5 -4.84 16.17 -21.86
CA THR A 5 -4.95 15.56 -21.59
C THR A 5 -5.30 15.15 -21.06
N LYS A 6 -5.35 15.08 -21.27
CA LYS A 6 -5.80 14.49 -20.98
C LYS A 6 -6.43 14.10 -20.59
N PRO A 7 -6.46 13.85 -20.73
CA PRO A 7 -7.23 13.42 -20.31
C PRO A 7 -7.53 12.65 -19.93
N THR A 8 -7.22 12.52 -20.26
CA THR A 8 -7.77 11.42 -20.15
C THR A 8 -8.11 11.15 -18.92
N THR A 9 -8.96 10.66 -18.73
CA THR A 9 -9.30 10.43 -17.57
C THR A 9 -8.47 9.56 -17.02
N PRO A 10 -8.05 9.80 -16.04
CA PRO A 10 -7.15 8.99 -15.42
C PRO A 10 -7.60 7.71 -15.09
N GLY A 11 -8.64 7.49 -14.97
CA GLY A 11 -8.96 6.20 -14.58
C GLY A 11 -9.07 5.30 -15.65
N GLN A 12 -9.27 5.75 -16.80
CA GLN A 12 -9.49 4.86 -17.78
C GLN A 12 -8.31 4.41 -18.40
N GLN A 13 -7.20 4.90 -18.13
CA GLN A 13 -6.10 4.37 -18.69
C GLN A 13 -5.70 3.19 -18.02
N LYS A 14 -5.38 2.20 -18.77
CA LYS A 14 -4.97 1.02 -18.23
C LYS A 14 -3.69 1.20 -17.57
N PRO A 15 -3.55 0.83 -16.41
CA PRO A 15 -2.31 0.96 -15.75
C PRO A 15 -1.33 -0.02 -16.29
N GLY A 16 -0.19 0.41 -16.59
CA GLY A 16 0.90 -0.44 -16.93
C GLY A 16 1.92 -0.28 -15.86
N PRO A 17 3.13 -0.76 -16.09
CA PRO A 17 4.19 -0.60 -15.11
C PRO A 17 4.44 0.85 -14.75
N HIS A 18 4.17 1.76 -15.68
CA HIS A 18 4.41 3.16 -15.43
C HIS A 18 3.45 3.76 -14.41
N ALA A 19 2.31 3.15 -14.19
CA ALA A 19 1.38 3.67 -13.23
C ALA A 19 1.93 3.55 -11.82
N ASP A 20 2.97 2.76 -11.63
CA ASP A 20 3.58 2.55 -10.33
C ASP A 20 4.78 3.45 -10.11
N THR A 21 4.83 4.60 -10.76
CA THR A 21 5.92 5.52 -10.62
C THR A 21 5.46 6.75 -9.83
N ALA A 22 5.98 7.92 -10.16
CA ALA A 22 5.69 9.14 -9.41
C ALA A 22 4.21 9.46 -9.32
N ASP A 23 3.44 9.22 -10.39
CA ASP A 23 2.02 9.51 -10.37
C ASP A 23 1.29 8.58 -9.41
N GLY A 24 1.72 7.33 -9.33
CA GLY A 24 1.13 6.40 -8.40
C GLY A 24 1.39 6.81 -6.97
N GLU A 25 2.60 7.26 -6.67
CA GLU A 25 2.92 7.71 -5.33
C GLU A 25 2.13 8.96 -4.96
N SER A 26 1.99 9.91 -5.88
CA SER A 26 1.21 11.11 -5.61
C SER A 26 -0.24 10.75 -5.30
N ALA A 27 -0.81 9.81 -6.04
CA ALA A 27 -2.18 9.38 -5.79
C ALA A 27 -2.34 8.71 -4.43
N VAL A 28 -1.37 7.89 -4.05
CA VAL A 28 -1.40 7.22 -2.75
C VAL A 28 -1.28 8.23 -1.62
N LEU A 29 -0.36 9.17 -1.74
CA LEU A 29 -0.17 10.19 -0.71
C LEU A 29 -1.41 11.08 -0.55
N ALA A 30 -2.05 11.44 -1.67
CA ALA A 30 -3.27 12.23 -1.61
C ALA A 30 -4.40 11.46 -0.94
N LYS A 31 -4.48 10.15 -1.24
CA LYS A 31 -5.51 9.33 -0.63
C LYS A 31 -5.33 9.22 0.89
N ILE A 32 -4.09 9.02 1.32
CA ILE A 32 -3.78 8.93 2.74
C ILE A 32 -4.08 10.27 3.43
N ALA A 33 -3.68 11.37 2.80
CA ALA A 33 -3.87 12.70 3.38
C ALA A 33 -5.36 13.02 3.58
N ALA A 34 -6.23 12.43 2.79
CA ALA A 34 -7.67 12.65 2.89
C ALA A 34 -8.36 11.77 3.93
N MET A 35 -7.64 10.83 4.53
CA MET A 35 -8.23 9.95 5.52
C MET A 35 -8.38 10.65 6.87
N PRO A 36 -9.43 10.34 7.65
CA PRO A 36 -9.49 10.85 9.02
C PRO A 36 -8.48 10.09 9.88
N GLU A 37 -8.20 10.61 11.07
CA GLU A 37 -7.38 9.88 12.01
C GLU A 37 -8.22 8.78 12.66
N PRO A 38 -7.63 7.67 13.05
CA PRO A 38 -6.18 7.40 13.01
C PRO A 38 -5.67 6.84 11.68
N ASP A 39 -6.54 6.58 10.72
CA ASP A 39 -6.13 6.00 9.44
C ASP A 39 -5.03 6.81 8.76
N ARG A 40 -5.14 8.12 8.78
CA ARG A 40 -4.16 8.98 8.14
C ARG A 40 -2.76 8.78 8.73
N VAL A 41 -2.70 8.71 10.05
CA VAL A 41 -1.42 8.54 10.73
C VAL A 41 -0.84 7.16 10.45
N ILE A 42 -1.66 6.12 10.54
CA ILE A 42 -1.21 4.75 10.28
C ILE A 42 -0.77 4.60 8.83
N GLY A 43 -1.59 5.07 7.91
CA GLY A 43 -1.28 4.96 6.48
C GLY A 43 0.00 5.70 6.10
N GLY A 44 0.19 6.88 6.68
CA GLY A 44 1.40 7.67 6.43
C GLY A 44 2.66 6.97 6.93
N ARG A 45 2.59 6.38 8.13
CA ARG A 45 3.73 5.64 8.66
C ARG A 45 4.03 4.39 7.83
N LEU A 46 2.97 3.66 7.43
CA LEU A 46 3.15 2.49 6.59
C LEU A 46 3.84 2.85 5.29
N HIS A 47 3.42 3.95 4.68
CA HIS A 47 4.02 4.38 3.42
C HIS A 47 5.52 4.61 3.59
N GLU A 48 5.92 5.30 4.66
CA GLU A 48 7.32 5.57 4.93
C GLU A 48 8.11 4.29 5.16
N ILE A 49 7.54 3.37 5.95
CA ILE A 49 8.23 2.12 6.28
C ILE A 49 8.41 1.27 5.03
N ILE A 50 7.37 1.17 4.21
CA ILE A 50 7.44 0.35 3.00
C ILE A 50 8.44 0.92 2.01
N LYS A 51 8.44 2.23 1.83
CA LYS A 51 9.41 2.85 0.93
C LYS A 51 10.84 2.63 1.37
N ALA A 52 11.08 2.72 2.67
CA ALA A 52 12.43 2.53 3.19
C ALA A 52 12.86 1.07 3.18
N SER A 53 11.93 0.15 3.47
CA SER A 53 12.25 -1.26 3.64
C SER A 53 12.25 -2.06 2.35
N ALA A 54 11.43 -1.66 1.38
CA ALA A 54 11.32 -2.37 0.11
C ALA A 54 11.18 -1.39 -1.04
N PRO A 55 12.26 -0.69 -1.39
CA PRO A 55 12.19 0.33 -2.45
C PRO A 55 11.86 -0.25 -3.82
N VAL A 56 11.91 -1.56 -3.98
CA VAL A 56 11.51 -2.19 -5.22
C VAL A 56 9.99 -2.11 -5.42
N LEU A 57 9.22 -1.85 -4.37
CA LEU A 57 7.77 -1.74 -4.49
C LEU A 57 7.39 -0.35 -4.95
N SER A 58 6.41 -0.28 -5.84
CA SER A 58 5.90 0.96 -6.40
C SER A 58 4.50 1.24 -5.85
N PRO A 59 4.25 2.42 -5.30
CA PRO A 59 2.92 2.74 -4.77
C PRO A 59 1.91 2.93 -5.89
N ARG A 60 0.68 2.50 -5.65
CA ARG A 60 -0.44 2.77 -6.54
C ARG A 60 -1.74 2.56 -5.79
N LEU A 61 -2.83 3.13 -6.30
CA LEU A 61 -4.15 2.86 -5.73
C LEU A 61 -4.70 1.57 -6.32
N TRP A 62 -5.34 0.76 -5.48
CA TRP A 62 -5.93 -0.50 -5.88
C TRP A 62 -7.27 -0.62 -5.16
N TYR A 63 -8.36 -0.56 -5.91
CA TYR A 63 -9.70 -0.49 -5.34
C TYR A 63 -9.81 0.66 -4.33
N GLY A 64 -9.16 1.77 -4.63
CA GLY A 64 -9.17 2.93 -3.75
C GLY A 64 -8.30 2.81 -2.52
N MET A 65 -7.50 1.76 -2.40
CA MET A 65 -6.61 1.56 -1.27
C MET A 65 -5.18 1.87 -1.65
N PRO A 66 -4.38 2.43 -0.74
CA PRO A 66 -2.94 2.48 -0.95
C PRO A 66 -2.40 1.07 -1.08
N ALA A 67 -1.68 0.81 -2.15
CA ALA A 67 -1.12 -0.50 -2.42
C ALA A 67 0.29 -0.36 -2.95
N TYR A 68 1.05 -1.45 -2.89
CA TYR A 68 2.45 -1.44 -3.25
C TYR A 68 2.73 -2.65 -4.14
N ALA A 69 3.20 -2.37 -5.34
CA ALA A 69 3.30 -3.38 -6.39
C ALA A 69 4.73 -3.63 -6.82
N ARG A 70 4.96 -4.83 -7.34
CA ARG A 70 6.22 -5.18 -7.95
C ARG A 70 5.90 -5.75 -9.33
N ASP A 71 6.46 -5.14 -10.35
CA ASP A 71 6.21 -5.55 -11.74
C ASP A 71 4.71 -5.59 -12.06
N GLY A 72 3.98 -4.59 -11.56
CA GLY A 72 2.55 -4.45 -11.83
C GLY A 72 1.65 -5.34 -11.00
N ARG A 73 2.21 -6.15 -10.08
CA ARG A 73 1.40 -7.04 -9.24
C ARG A 73 1.41 -6.57 -7.81
N ILE A 74 0.23 -6.51 -7.20
CA ILE A 74 0.11 -6.03 -5.83
C ILE A 74 0.77 -7.02 -4.87
N VAL A 75 1.65 -6.51 -4.02
CA VAL A 75 2.31 -7.31 -2.98
C VAL A 75 1.64 -7.07 -1.64
N CYS A 76 1.38 -5.81 -1.29
CA CYS A 76 0.70 -5.49 -0.04
C CYS A 76 -0.17 -4.25 -0.19
N PHE A 77 -1.07 -4.04 0.77
CA PHE A 77 -2.03 -2.95 0.71
C PHE A 77 -2.51 -2.55 2.09
N PHE A 78 -3.06 -1.34 2.18
CA PHE A 78 -3.57 -0.80 3.43
C PHE A 78 -5.10 -0.62 3.32
N GLN A 79 -5.83 -1.27 4.23
CA GLN A 79 -7.27 -1.09 4.34
C GLN A 79 -7.56 -0.20 5.54
N SER A 80 -8.18 0.97 5.28
CA SER A 80 -8.49 1.91 6.34
C SER A 80 -9.71 1.45 7.15
N MET A 81 -9.79 1.87 8.40
CA MET A 81 -10.95 1.60 9.23
C MET A 81 -12.19 2.24 8.66
N GLU A 82 -12.06 3.46 8.18
CA GLU A 82 -13.20 4.20 7.68
C GLU A 82 -13.82 3.55 6.45
N LYS A 83 -13.01 3.21 5.47
CA LYS A 83 -13.53 2.67 4.23
C LYS A 83 -14.22 1.34 4.42
N PHE A 84 -13.68 0.50 5.29
CA PHE A 84 -14.18 -0.85 5.49
C PHE A 84 -15.05 -1.02 6.73
N ARG A 85 -15.25 0.08 7.47
CA ARG A 85 -16.11 0.07 8.67
C ARG A 85 -15.68 -0.96 9.67
N THR A 86 -14.39 -1.03 9.96
CA THR A 86 -13.83 -1.98 10.88
C THR A 86 -13.25 -1.26 12.08
N ARG A 87 -13.02 -2.00 13.17
CA ARG A 87 -12.48 -1.40 14.40
C ARG A 87 -10.96 -1.32 14.40
N TYR A 88 -10.31 -1.79 13.36
CA TYR A 88 -8.86 -1.67 13.18
C TYR A 88 -8.57 -1.56 11.69
N ALA A 89 -7.42 -0.99 11.36
CA ALA A 89 -6.96 -0.96 9.99
C ALA A 89 -6.24 -2.27 9.67
N THR A 90 -6.00 -2.56 8.41
CA THR A 90 -5.36 -3.82 8.02
C THR A 90 -4.20 -3.56 7.08
N LEU A 91 -3.08 -4.21 7.35
CA LEU A 91 -2.00 -4.36 6.39
C LEU A 91 -2.15 -5.77 5.82
N GLY A 92 -2.50 -5.86 4.55
CA GLY A 92 -2.72 -7.15 3.90
C GLY A 92 -1.66 -7.44 2.85
N PHE A 93 -1.41 -8.72 2.63
CA PHE A 93 -0.45 -9.18 1.63
C PHE A 93 -1.15 -10.10 0.65
N GLN A 94 -0.86 -9.91 -0.63
CA GLN A 94 -1.40 -10.77 -1.68
C GLN A 94 -0.47 -11.96 -1.88
N HIS A 95 -0.90 -12.90 -2.70
CA HIS A 95 -0.12 -14.13 -2.90
C HIS A 95 1.23 -13.90 -3.59
N GLU A 96 1.45 -12.70 -4.09
CA GLU A 96 2.77 -12.37 -4.66
C GLU A 96 3.81 -12.14 -3.56
N ALA A 97 3.37 -11.95 -2.31
CA ALA A 97 4.30 -11.72 -1.21
C ALA A 97 4.92 -13.04 -0.77
N ASN A 98 6.23 -13.06 -0.66
CA ASN A 98 6.92 -14.27 -0.27
C ASN A 98 7.01 -14.35 1.25
N LEU A 99 5.89 -14.67 1.89
CA LEU A 99 5.83 -14.80 3.35
C LEU A 99 5.72 -16.24 3.81
N ASP A 100 5.91 -17.16 2.90
CA ASP A 100 5.75 -18.58 3.16
C ASP A 100 6.53 -19.05 4.38
N ASP A 101 5.86 -19.80 5.24
CA ASP A 101 6.44 -20.30 6.46
C ASP A 101 5.71 -21.60 6.79
N GLY A 102 6.27 -22.74 6.39
CA GLY A 102 5.62 -24.01 6.56
C GLY A 102 4.41 -24.15 5.66
N ASN A 103 3.36 -24.75 6.18
CA ASN A 103 2.13 -24.96 5.42
C ASN A 103 1.03 -23.97 5.77
N MET A 104 1.30 -23.04 6.65
CA MET A 104 0.31 -22.05 7.07
C MET A 104 1.03 -20.83 7.61
N TRP A 105 0.67 -19.63 7.11
CA TRP A 105 1.24 -18.38 7.60
C TRP A 105 0.23 -17.25 7.46
N PRO A 106 0.37 -16.20 8.29
CA PRO A 106 -0.58 -15.08 8.21
C PRO A 106 -0.29 -14.20 7.01
N THR A 107 -1.34 -13.66 6.41
CA THR A 107 -1.22 -12.73 5.28
C THR A 107 -1.91 -11.40 5.52
N ALA A 108 -2.56 -11.22 6.69
CA ALA A 108 -3.20 -9.97 7.02
C ALA A 108 -2.99 -9.67 8.50
N PHE A 109 -2.74 -8.40 8.79
CA PHE A 109 -2.40 -7.97 10.13
C PHE A 109 -3.24 -6.78 10.54
N ALA A 110 -3.85 -6.85 11.72
CA ALA A 110 -4.65 -5.77 12.27
C ALA A 110 -3.73 -4.69 12.84
N LEU A 111 -4.06 -3.43 12.57
CA LEU A 111 -3.26 -2.30 13.05
C LEU A 111 -4.16 -1.30 13.76
N LYS A 112 -3.81 -0.99 15.00
CA LYS A 112 -4.50 0.08 15.73
C LYS A 112 -3.57 1.27 15.91
N LYS A 113 -2.27 1.04 15.88
CA LYS A 113 -1.28 2.08 16.09
C LYS A 113 0.06 1.54 15.60
N VAL A 114 0.91 2.41 15.11
CA VAL A 114 2.25 2.00 14.66
C VAL A 114 3.28 2.68 15.54
N THR A 115 3.74 1.96 16.55
CA THR A 115 4.83 2.42 17.42
C THR A 115 6.13 1.82 16.89
N ALA A 116 7.23 2.05 17.58
CA ALA A 116 8.52 1.49 17.18
C ALA A 116 8.47 -0.04 17.08
N THR A 117 7.68 -0.69 17.94
CA THR A 117 7.54 -2.14 17.90
C THR A 117 6.88 -2.61 16.60
N GLU A 118 5.76 -1.99 16.23
CA GLU A 118 5.08 -2.36 14.99
C GLU A 118 5.92 -1.99 13.78
N GLU A 119 6.60 -0.85 13.83
CA GLU A 119 7.45 -0.43 12.73
C GLU A 119 8.50 -1.49 12.42
N ALA A 120 9.17 -2.03 13.43
CA ALA A 120 10.18 -3.06 13.24
C ALA A 120 9.58 -4.34 12.64
N LYS A 121 8.39 -4.73 13.12
CA LYS A 121 7.73 -5.92 12.60
C LYS A 121 7.30 -5.74 11.15
N ILE A 122 6.74 -4.58 10.82
CA ILE A 122 6.29 -4.30 9.47
C ILE A 122 7.48 -4.26 8.51
N ALA A 123 8.57 -3.61 8.93
CA ALA A 123 9.76 -3.55 8.09
C ALA A 123 10.27 -4.96 7.76
N ALA A 124 10.30 -5.85 8.75
CA ALA A 124 10.76 -7.21 8.55
C ALA A 124 9.83 -7.98 7.61
N LEU A 125 8.50 -7.81 7.77
CA LEU A 125 7.53 -8.47 6.90
C LEU A 125 7.67 -8.01 5.45
N VAL A 126 7.79 -6.71 5.25
CA VAL A 126 7.87 -6.15 3.90
C VAL A 126 9.16 -6.58 3.22
N LYS A 127 10.27 -6.61 3.95
CA LYS A 127 11.54 -7.08 3.39
C LYS A 127 11.44 -8.54 2.99
N LYS A 128 10.82 -9.36 3.85
CA LYS A 128 10.66 -10.77 3.52
C LYS A 128 9.76 -10.96 2.30
N ALA A 129 8.70 -10.16 2.22
CA ALA A 129 7.71 -10.28 1.15
C ALA A 129 8.32 -10.10 -0.24
N VAL A 130 9.36 -9.29 -0.35
CA VAL A 130 10.01 -9.03 -1.65
C VAL A 130 11.31 -9.80 -1.84
N SER A 131 11.67 -10.63 -0.89
CA SER A 131 12.93 -11.37 -0.98
C SER A 131 12.86 -12.55 -1.94
#